data_298685522091fb8b7fecbc22fb109112
#
_entry.id   298685522091fb8b7fecbc22fb109112
#
_cell.length_a   1.000
_cell.length_b   1.000
_cell.length_c   1.000
_cell.angle_alpha   90.00
_cell.angle_beta   90.00
_cell.angle_gamma   90.00
#
_symmetry.space_group_name_H-M   'P 1'
#
loop_
_entity.id
_entity.type
_entity.pdbx_description
1 polymer ?
#
loop_
_entity_poly.entity_id
_entity_poly.type
_entity_poly.pdbx_seq_one_letter_code
_entity_poly.pdbx_strand_id
1 'polypeptide(L)'
;MKEDKLMQLQDKIGYHFQNLSLLNNALTHSSYANERHWKYERNNERLEFLGDAVLELVSSDYIFSNHKDMVEGKMTKLRASLVCEMSLASSAREIKLGEYLKLGHGEWVTGGGKRDSILSDAFEAVIGAIYLDGGLNPARELSLIHI
;
A
#
# COMPACT_ATOMS: atom_id res chain seq x y z
N MET A 1 11.25 7.82 11.68
CA MET A 1 9.88 7.97 12.24
C MET A 1 9.85 7.39 13.63
N LYS A 2 9.20 8.07 14.55
CA LYS A 2 9.13 7.65 15.94
C LYS A 2 8.21 6.43 16.08
N GLU A 3 8.54 5.55 17.04
CA GLU A 3 7.76 4.33 17.30
C GLU A 3 6.28 4.61 17.57
N ASP A 4 5.97 5.72 18.26
CA ASP A 4 4.58 6.09 18.57
C ASP A 4 3.76 6.31 17.29
N LYS A 5 4.35 6.96 16.28
CA LYS A 5 3.67 7.17 15.01
C LYS A 5 3.45 5.85 14.27
N LEU A 6 4.47 4.99 14.26
CA LEU A 6 4.34 3.68 13.63
C LEU A 6 3.28 2.83 14.33
N MET A 7 3.18 2.92 15.65
CA MET A 7 2.15 2.21 16.39
C MET A 7 0.76 2.73 16.01
N GLN A 8 0.59 4.05 15.91
CA GLN A 8 -0.68 4.65 15.46
C GLN A 8 -1.08 4.13 14.08
N LEU A 9 -0.12 4.08 13.16
CA LEU A 9 -0.39 3.59 11.81
C LEU A 9 -0.81 2.11 11.83
N GLN A 10 -0.10 1.30 12.60
CA GLN A 10 -0.42 -0.13 12.72
C GLN A 10 -1.82 -0.34 13.30
N ASP A 11 -2.23 0.49 14.26
CA ASP A 11 -3.59 0.45 14.80
C ASP A 11 -4.62 0.76 13.71
N LYS A 12 -4.34 1.76 12.87
CA LYS A 12 -5.23 2.12 11.75
C LYS A 12 -5.30 1.04 10.69
N ILE A 13 -4.17 0.40 10.41
CA ILE A 13 -4.09 -0.70 9.44
C ILE A 13 -4.77 -1.96 9.99
N GLY A 14 -4.75 -2.15 11.31
CA GLY A 14 -5.25 -3.36 11.96
C GLY A 14 -4.26 -4.51 11.91
N TYR A 15 -2.98 -4.21 11.70
CA TYR A 15 -1.93 -5.23 11.66
C TYR A 15 -0.66 -4.70 12.33
N HIS A 16 -0.09 -5.48 13.23
CA HIS A 16 1.14 -5.14 13.95
C HIS A 16 2.30 -5.98 13.43
N PHE A 17 3.32 -5.30 12.89
CA PHE A 17 4.47 -5.96 12.26
C PHE A 17 5.39 -6.59 13.29
N GLN A 18 5.88 -7.79 12.97
CA GLN A 18 6.98 -8.41 13.69
C GLN A 18 8.31 -7.79 13.27
N ASN A 19 8.45 -7.52 11.97
CA ASN A 19 9.62 -6.84 11.42
C ASN A 19 9.25 -5.43 10.96
N LEU A 20 9.46 -4.45 11.83
CA LEU A 20 9.14 -3.05 11.55
C LEU A 20 9.93 -2.47 10.38
N SER A 21 11.08 -3.06 10.02
CA SER A 21 11.85 -2.55 8.88
C SER A 21 11.08 -2.69 7.57
N LEU A 22 10.19 -3.68 7.47
CA LEU A 22 9.33 -3.84 6.29
C LEU A 22 8.36 -2.66 6.18
N LEU A 23 7.75 -2.27 7.29
CA LEU A 23 6.85 -1.12 7.29
C LEU A 23 7.62 0.17 6.98
N ASN A 24 8.79 0.35 7.59
CA ASN A 24 9.62 1.52 7.31
C ASN A 24 9.99 1.62 5.82
N ASN A 25 10.34 0.49 5.20
CA ASN A 25 10.63 0.48 3.76
C ASN A 25 9.40 0.83 2.93
N ALA A 26 8.23 0.31 3.31
CA ALA A 26 6.98 0.60 2.61
C ALA A 26 6.65 2.09 2.65
N LEU A 27 7.02 2.78 3.72
CA LEU A 27 6.75 4.20 3.90
C LEU A 27 7.83 5.11 3.30
N THR A 28 8.90 4.55 2.75
CA THR A 28 10.03 5.32 2.25
C THR A 28 9.91 5.51 0.74
N HIS A 29 9.56 6.73 0.34
CA HIS A 29 9.52 7.11 -1.08
C HIS A 29 10.94 7.23 -1.63
N SER A 30 11.10 7.01 -2.92
CA SER A 30 12.41 7.09 -3.58
C SER A 30 13.08 8.46 -3.37
N SER A 31 12.31 9.54 -3.33
CA SER A 31 12.85 10.89 -3.11
C SER A 31 13.58 11.00 -1.78
N TYR A 32 13.05 10.36 -0.74
CA TYR A 32 13.69 10.37 0.58
C TYR A 32 15.00 9.58 0.56
N ALA A 33 14.98 8.39 -0.01
CA ALA A 33 16.16 7.54 -0.12
C ALA A 33 17.24 8.22 -0.97
N ASN A 34 16.84 8.88 -2.06
CA ASN A 34 17.78 9.57 -2.95
C ASN A 34 18.47 10.74 -2.24
N GLU A 35 17.74 11.54 -1.46
CA GLU A 35 18.34 12.64 -0.71
C GLU A 35 19.41 12.17 0.28
N ARG A 36 19.26 10.95 0.79
CA ARG A 36 20.17 10.37 1.77
C ARG A 36 21.20 9.45 1.16
N HIS A 37 21.19 9.32 -0.15
CA HIS A 37 22.09 8.41 -0.89
C HIS A 37 21.99 6.96 -0.40
N TRP A 38 20.76 6.54 -0.02
CA TRP A 38 20.49 5.17 0.40
C TRP A 38 20.44 4.23 -0.79
N LYS A 39 20.69 2.96 -0.54
CA LYS A 39 20.55 1.94 -1.56
C LYS A 39 19.10 1.83 -2.05
N TYR A 40 18.93 1.42 -3.30
CA TYR A 40 17.63 1.28 -3.94
C TYR A 40 16.65 0.43 -3.11
N GLU A 41 17.14 -0.66 -2.51
CA GLU A 41 16.29 -1.58 -1.73
C GLU A 41 15.64 -0.93 -0.52
N ARG A 42 16.09 0.25 -0.15
CA ARG A 42 15.54 0.95 1.01
C ARG A 42 14.36 1.86 0.69
N ASN A 43 13.97 1.96 -0.59
CA ASN A 43 12.73 2.63 -0.94
C ASN A 43 11.62 1.61 -1.15
N ASN A 44 10.41 2.08 -1.43
CA ASN A 44 9.22 1.21 -1.45
C ASN A 44 8.88 0.60 -2.81
N GLU A 45 9.70 0.81 -3.85
CA GLU A 45 9.33 0.38 -5.19
C GLU A 45 9.19 -1.13 -5.33
N ARG A 46 10.08 -1.91 -4.73
CA ARG A 46 9.99 -3.36 -4.80
C ARG A 46 8.80 -3.92 -4.04
N LEU A 47 8.48 -3.31 -2.89
CA LEU A 47 7.30 -3.69 -2.11
C LEU A 47 6.01 -3.33 -2.86
N GLU A 48 5.99 -2.19 -3.53
CA GLU A 48 4.89 -1.78 -4.38
C GLU A 48 4.61 -2.84 -5.46
N PHE A 49 5.66 -3.30 -6.14
CA PHE A 49 5.54 -4.33 -7.16
C PHE A 49 4.90 -5.60 -6.59
N LEU A 50 5.37 -6.05 -5.43
CA LEU A 50 4.82 -7.24 -4.78
C LEU A 50 3.38 -7.00 -4.33
N GLY A 51 3.11 -5.85 -3.74
CA GLY A 51 1.77 -5.49 -3.26
C GLY A 51 0.74 -5.42 -4.38
N ASP A 52 1.15 -4.96 -5.55
CA ASP A 52 0.29 -4.94 -6.72
C ASP A 52 -0.20 -6.36 -7.04
N ALA A 53 0.70 -7.33 -7.04
CA ALA A 53 0.35 -8.73 -7.30
C ALA A 53 -0.57 -9.29 -6.23
N VAL A 54 -0.35 -8.96 -4.97
CA VAL A 54 -1.20 -9.41 -3.86
C VAL A 54 -2.61 -8.84 -4.02
N LEU A 55 -2.73 -7.55 -4.32
CA LEU A 55 -4.02 -6.89 -4.54
C LEU A 55 -4.77 -7.52 -5.73
N GLU A 56 -4.06 -7.83 -6.81
CA GLU A 56 -4.65 -8.50 -7.97
C GLU A 56 -5.21 -9.86 -7.59
N LEU A 57 -4.46 -10.64 -6.83
CA LEU A 57 -4.90 -11.95 -6.38
C LEU A 57 -6.11 -11.85 -5.45
N VAL A 58 -6.04 -10.98 -4.46
CA VAL A 58 -7.10 -10.83 -3.45
C VAL A 58 -8.39 -10.35 -4.10
N SER A 59 -8.32 -9.34 -4.97
CA SER A 59 -9.51 -8.82 -5.65
C SER A 59 -10.09 -9.84 -6.62
N SER A 60 -9.23 -10.59 -7.34
CA SER A 60 -9.67 -11.63 -8.25
C SER A 60 -10.42 -12.75 -7.49
N ASP A 61 -9.86 -13.19 -6.37
CA ASP A 61 -10.46 -14.22 -5.54
C ASP A 61 -11.81 -13.77 -5.00
N TYR A 62 -11.87 -12.52 -4.50
CA TYR A 62 -13.11 -11.96 -3.98
C TYR A 62 -14.20 -11.89 -5.06
N ILE A 63 -13.85 -11.40 -6.25
CA ILE A 63 -14.81 -11.27 -7.36
C ILE A 63 -15.28 -12.66 -7.79
N PHE A 64 -14.36 -13.59 -7.96
CA PHE A 64 -14.67 -14.96 -8.36
C PHE A 64 -15.65 -15.62 -7.38
N SER A 65 -15.41 -15.42 -6.09
CA SER A 65 -16.22 -16.08 -5.05
C SER A 65 -17.58 -15.43 -4.83
N ASN A 66 -17.70 -14.12 -5.06
CA ASN A 66 -18.90 -13.35 -4.72
C ASN A 66 -19.76 -12.94 -5.92
N HIS A 67 -19.30 -13.16 -7.14
CA HIS A 67 -20.00 -12.77 -8.36
C HIS A 67 -20.02 -13.94 -9.34
N LYS A 68 -20.65 -15.03 -8.92
CA LYS A 68 -20.62 -16.32 -9.64
C LYS A 68 -21.18 -16.26 -11.06
N ASP A 69 -22.11 -15.35 -11.32
CA ASP A 69 -22.74 -15.22 -12.64
C ASP A 69 -22.06 -14.18 -13.53
N MET A 70 -20.97 -13.57 -13.05
CA MET A 70 -20.29 -12.54 -13.81
C MET A 70 -19.32 -13.16 -14.82
N VAL A 71 -19.42 -12.69 -16.08
CA VAL A 71 -18.52 -13.16 -17.14
C VAL A 71 -17.14 -12.51 -17.01
N GLU A 72 -16.13 -13.17 -17.58
CA GLU A 72 -14.73 -12.74 -17.43
C GLU A 72 -14.48 -11.27 -17.76
N GLY A 73 -15.04 -10.78 -18.87
CA GLY A 73 -14.85 -9.38 -19.26
C GLY A 73 -15.33 -8.38 -18.22
N LYS A 74 -16.45 -8.71 -17.56
CA LYS A 74 -16.98 -7.86 -16.48
C LYS A 74 -16.15 -8.00 -15.22
N MET A 75 -15.67 -9.20 -14.91
CA MET A 75 -14.78 -9.39 -13.76
C MET A 75 -13.49 -8.61 -13.92
N THR A 76 -12.93 -8.60 -15.12
CA THR A 76 -11.70 -7.84 -15.41
C THR A 76 -11.93 -6.34 -15.23
N LYS A 77 -13.06 -5.82 -15.69
CA LYS A 77 -13.39 -4.39 -15.51
C LYS A 77 -13.60 -4.05 -14.04
N LEU A 78 -14.31 -4.91 -13.31
CA LEU A 78 -14.55 -4.67 -11.88
C LEU A 78 -13.22 -4.67 -11.14
N ARG A 79 -12.35 -5.65 -11.38
CA ARG A 79 -11.03 -5.70 -10.74
C ARG A 79 -10.25 -4.42 -11.01
N ALA A 80 -10.22 -3.98 -12.26
CA ALA A 80 -9.51 -2.74 -12.61
C ALA A 80 -10.04 -1.54 -11.84
N SER A 81 -11.36 -1.44 -11.63
CA SER A 81 -11.95 -0.34 -10.89
C SER A 81 -11.62 -0.38 -9.39
N LEU A 82 -11.42 -1.58 -8.85
CA LEU A 82 -11.13 -1.76 -7.43
C LEU A 82 -9.67 -1.46 -7.07
N VAL A 83 -8.75 -1.73 -8.00
CA VAL A 83 -7.31 -1.59 -7.74
C VAL A 83 -6.65 -0.48 -8.56
N CYS A 84 -7.43 0.42 -9.12
CA CYS A 84 -6.87 1.55 -9.86
C CYS A 84 -6.25 2.58 -8.90
N GLU A 85 -5.42 3.46 -9.45
CA GLU A 85 -4.71 4.48 -8.67
C GLU A 85 -5.66 5.29 -7.78
N MET A 86 -6.76 5.77 -8.34
CA MET A 86 -7.74 6.58 -7.61
C MET A 86 -8.32 5.83 -6.41
N SER A 87 -8.68 4.56 -6.60
CA SER A 87 -9.27 3.74 -5.53
C SER A 87 -8.26 3.47 -4.43
N LEU A 88 -7.03 3.12 -4.79
CA LEU A 88 -5.97 2.85 -3.81
C LEU A 88 -5.56 4.11 -3.07
N ALA A 89 -5.52 5.26 -3.76
CA ALA A 89 -5.24 6.53 -3.09
C ALA A 89 -6.34 6.88 -2.10
N SER A 90 -7.60 6.60 -2.44
CA SER A 90 -8.72 6.80 -1.52
C SER A 90 -8.56 5.93 -0.26
N SER A 91 -8.19 4.67 -0.44
CA SER A 91 -7.93 3.76 0.68
C SER A 91 -6.79 4.27 1.56
N ALA A 92 -5.73 4.77 0.93
CA ALA A 92 -4.59 5.36 1.65
C ALA A 92 -5.03 6.55 2.49
N ARG A 93 -5.92 7.39 1.94
CA ARG A 93 -6.43 8.56 2.68
C ARG A 93 -7.27 8.17 3.89
N GLU A 94 -8.03 7.11 3.79
CA GLU A 94 -8.84 6.63 4.91
C GLU A 94 -7.99 6.31 6.14
N ILE A 95 -6.79 5.77 5.94
CA ILE A 95 -5.86 5.48 7.03
C ILE A 95 -4.84 6.59 7.24
N LYS A 96 -5.01 7.73 6.56
CA LYS A 96 -4.13 8.90 6.63
C LYS A 96 -2.66 8.55 6.35
N LEU A 97 -2.46 7.65 5.39
CA LEU A 97 -1.13 7.12 5.08
C LEU A 97 -0.12 8.21 4.72
N GLY A 98 -0.58 9.27 4.05
CA GLY A 98 0.28 10.38 3.63
C GLY A 98 1.03 11.06 4.77
N GLU A 99 0.45 11.03 5.99
CA GLU A 99 1.08 11.65 7.17
C GLU A 99 2.28 10.84 7.68
N TYR A 100 2.40 9.59 7.25
CA TYR A 100 3.44 8.68 7.71
C TYR A 100 4.55 8.45 6.68
N LEU A 101 4.41 9.02 5.49
CA LEU A 101 5.38 8.80 4.42
C LEU A 101 6.66 9.58 4.64
N LYS A 102 7.77 8.96 4.29
CA LYS A 102 9.07 9.61 4.25
C LYS A 102 9.32 10.09 2.82
N LEU A 103 9.22 11.40 2.63
CA LEU A 103 9.41 12.06 1.34
C LEU A 103 10.62 12.94 1.39
N GLY A 104 11.31 13.10 0.25
CA GLY A 104 12.35 14.10 0.13
C GLY A 104 11.76 15.49 0.33
N HIS A 105 12.59 16.46 0.71
CA HIS A 105 12.12 17.81 1.01
C HIS A 105 11.37 18.45 -0.16
N GLY A 106 11.93 18.34 -1.36
CA GLY A 106 11.28 18.90 -2.56
C GLY A 106 9.91 18.30 -2.82
N GLU A 107 9.79 16.98 -2.67
CA GLU A 107 8.53 16.28 -2.86
C GLU A 107 7.51 16.68 -1.79
N TRP A 108 7.98 16.80 -0.56
CA TRP A 108 7.13 17.19 0.56
C TRP A 108 6.54 18.59 0.36
N VAL A 109 7.37 19.60 0.01
CA VAL A 109 6.91 20.98 -0.12
C VAL A 109 5.99 21.17 -1.33
N THR A 110 6.07 20.32 -2.34
CA THR A 110 5.18 20.38 -3.50
C THR A 110 3.92 19.53 -3.34
N GLY A 111 3.63 19.05 -2.14
CA GLY A 111 2.40 18.34 -1.84
C GLY A 111 2.42 16.85 -2.16
N GLY A 112 3.61 16.22 -2.21
CA GLY A 112 3.75 14.80 -2.53
C GLY A 112 2.93 13.88 -1.63
N GLY A 113 2.80 14.22 -0.35
CA GLY A 113 2.02 13.43 0.60
C GLY A 113 0.52 13.39 0.33
N LYS A 114 0.04 14.18 -0.63
CA LYS A 114 -1.38 14.24 -1.02
C LYS A 114 -1.61 13.77 -2.44
N ARG A 115 -0.55 13.42 -3.17
CA ARG A 115 -0.65 13.00 -4.58
C ARG A 115 -1.15 11.58 -4.71
N ASP A 116 -2.13 11.36 -5.58
CA ASP A 116 -2.71 10.02 -5.80
C ASP A 116 -1.66 8.98 -6.14
N SER A 117 -0.72 9.30 -7.03
CA SER A 117 0.30 8.34 -7.45
C SER A 117 1.18 7.87 -6.29
N ILE A 118 1.59 8.80 -5.44
CA ILE A 118 2.45 8.48 -4.29
C ILE A 118 1.66 7.70 -3.24
N LEU A 119 0.42 8.09 -2.99
CA LEU A 119 -0.43 7.42 -2.01
C LEU A 119 -0.80 6.00 -2.44
N SER A 120 -1.17 5.81 -3.71
CA SER A 120 -1.51 4.48 -4.21
C SER A 120 -0.30 3.55 -4.19
N ASP A 121 0.87 4.04 -4.60
CA ASP A 121 2.09 3.24 -4.58
C ASP A 121 2.47 2.83 -3.15
N ALA A 122 2.35 3.77 -2.21
CA ALA A 122 2.64 3.48 -0.80
C ALA A 122 1.64 2.48 -0.22
N PHE A 123 0.37 2.57 -0.59
CA PHE A 123 -0.63 1.62 -0.14
C PHE A 123 -0.30 0.20 -0.63
N GLU A 124 0.06 0.08 -1.91
CA GLU A 124 0.50 -1.21 -2.45
C GLU A 124 1.74 -1.73 -1.71
N ALA A 125 2.69 -0.84 -1.43
CA ALA A 125 3.90 -1.22 -0.70
C ALA A 125 3.58 -1.74 0.70
N VAL A 126 2.62 -1.11 1.39
CA VAL A 126 2.18 -1.57 2.72
C VAL A 126 1.55 -2.96 2.61
N ILE A 127 0.73 -3.20 1.60
CA ILE A 127 0.14 -4.52 1.35
C ILE A 127 1.24 -5.56 1.13
N GLY A 128 2.25 -5.23 0.33
CA GLY A 128 3.39 -6.12 0.09
C GLY A 128 4.17 -6.41 1.37
N ALA A 129 4.37 -5.39 2.20
CA ALA A 129 5.07 -5.55 3.48
C ALA A 129 4.29 -6.45 4.44
N ILE A 130 2.97 -6.28 4.53
CA ILE A 130 2.12 -7.13 5.37
C ILE A 130 2.19 -8.58 4.88
N TYR A 131 2.15 -8.78 3.58
CA TYR A 131 2.24 -10.12 3.00
C TYR A 131 3.55 -10.81 3.40
N LEU A 132 4.67 -10.09 3.33
CA LEU A 132 5.97 -10.66 3.70
C LEU A 132 6.06 -10.95 5.19
N ASP A 133 5.47 -10.10 6.03
CA ASP A 133 5.56 -10.23 7.48
C ASP A 133 4.56 -11.23 8.06
N GLY A 134 3.35 -11.24 7.56
CA GLY A 134 2.25 -12.01 8.15
C GLY A 134 1.51 -12.94 7.20
N GLY A 135 1.85 -12.95 5.92
CA GLY A 135 1.20 -13.83 4.94
C GLY A 135 -0.01 -13.19 4.26
N LEU A 136 -0.72 -14.01 3.50
CA LEU A 136 -1.82 -13.53 2.67
C LEU A 136 -3.04 -13.06 3.48
N ASN A 137 -3.35 -13.73 4.59
CA ASN A 137 -4.59 -13.42 5.33
C ASN A 137 -4.65 -11.98 5.85
N PRO A 138 -3.65 -11.47 6.58
CA PRO A 138 -3.72 -10.08 7.02
C PRO A 138 -3.63 -9.08 5.85
N ALA A 139 -2.92 -9.41 4.78
CA ALA A 139 -2.88 -8.57 3.59
C ALA A 139 -4.26 -8.52 2.93
N ARG A 140 -4.96 -9.66 2.88
CA ARG A 140 -6.32 -9.74 2.38
C ARG A 140 -7.28 -8.87 3.20
N GLU A 141 -7.17 -8.93 4.53
CA GLU A 141 -8.06 -8.17 5.40
C GLU A 141 -7.95 -6.67 5.15
N LEU A 142 -6.74 -6.12 5.07
CA LEU A 142 -6.57 -4.71 4.77
C LEU A 142 -7.09 -4.38 3.37
N SER A 143 -6.78 -5.23 2.40
CA SER A 143 -7.21 -5.02 1.01
C SER A 143 -8.73 -4.97 0.89
N LEU A 144 -9.44 -5.89 1.56
CA LEU A 144 -10.90 -6.00 1.43
C LEU A 144 -11.66 -4.95 2.23
N ILE A 145 -11.12 -4.45 3.33
CA ILE A 145 -11.76 -3.40 4.12
C ILE A 145 -11.98 -2.14 3.26
N HIS A 146 -11.06 -1.85 2.36
CA HIS A 146 -11.08 -0.63 1.56
C HIS A 146 -11.56 -0.87 0.11
N ILE A 147 -11.83 -2.10 -0.24
CA ILE A 147 -12.41 -2.46 -1.52
C ILE A 147 -13.91 -2.68 -1.38
#